data_0e11c0d63ca0ab37b577d767691b16e0
#
_entry.id   0e11c0d63ca0ab37b577d767691b16e0
#
_cell.length_a   1.000
_cell.length_b   1.000
_cell.length_c   1.000
_cell.angle_alpha   90.00
_cell.angle_beta   90.00
_cell.angle_gamma   90.00
#
_symmetry.space_group_name_H-M   'P 1'
#
loop_
_entity.id
_entity.type
_entity.pdbx_description
1 polymer ?
#
loop_
_entity_poly.entity_id
_entity_poly.type
_entity_poly.pdbx_seq_one_letter_code
_entity_poly.pdbx_strand_id
1 'polypeptide(L)'
;MAATGRRIRRRGGGLALALLVAAAAGTGRAEVAIDLVFEDGAASALKKRGEWVVVSAWYYGEPAKAGVPTDEMGLVFLGAEEATVFATDQRLVLGGTMAGAPMAWVVEPQINVNVYSARMSDENNLLDCGIVEGPLAEMAQGVQRIACRLLGSP
;
A
#
# COMPACT_ATOMS: atom_id res chain seq x y z
N MET A 1 19.61 37.12 -77.32
CA MET A 1 18.65 37.59 -76.31
C MET A 1 18.50 36.44 -75.30
N ALA A 2 19.13 36.53 -74.13
CA ALA A 2 19.18 35.51 -73.11
C ALA A 2 18.28 35.97 -71.94
N ALA A 3 17.31 35.13 -71.56
CA ALA A 3 16.44 35.38 -70.43
C ALA A 3 16.87 34.48 -69.26
N THR A 4 17.40 35.11 -68.22
CA THR A 4 17.92 34.45 -67.00
C THR A 4 16.80 34.15 -66.03
N GLY A 5 16.43 32.88 -65.84
CA GLY A 5 15.43 32.42 -64.87
C GLY A 5 16.03 32.27 -63.50
N ARG A 6 15.62 33.11 -62.55
CA ARG A 6 16.02 33.13 -61.14
C ARG A 6 15.19 32.12 -60.33
N ARG A 7 15.80 31.00 -59.92
CA ARG A 7 15.15 30.01 -59.03
C ARG A 7 15.14 30.51 -57.59
N ILE A 8 13.96 30.69 -57.03
CA ILE A 8 13.72 30.99 -55.62
C ILE A 8 13.73 29.66 -54.83
N ARG A 9 14.76 29.45 -53.99
CA ARG A 9 14.76 28.38 -53.03
C ARG A 9 13.88 28.72 -51.84
N ARG A 10 12.74 28.04 -51.71
CA ARG A 10 11.93 28.04 -50.49
C ARG A 10 12.64 27.21 -49.43
N ARG A 11 13.13 27.86 -48.38
CA ARG A 11 13.55 27.17 -47.12
C ARG A 11 12.30 26.81 -46.33
N GLY A 12 11.96 25.54 -46.32
CA GLY A 12 10.95 24.99 -45.42
C GLY A 12 11.53 24.94 -44.02
N GLY A 13 11.12 25.85 -43.13
CA GLY A 13 11.37 25.77 -41.71
C GLY A 13 10.37 24.79 -41.11
N GLY A 14 10.84 23.56 -40.83
CA GLY A 14 10.06 22.63 -40.04
C GLY A 14 10.06 23.07 -38.58
N LEU A 15 8.92 23.53 -38.09
CA LEU A 15 8.69 23.70 -36.64
C LEU A 15 8.55 22.32 -36.01
N ALA A 16 9.60 21.87 -35.34
CA ALA A 16 9.53 20.70 -34.50
C ALA A 16 8.74 21.06 -33.22
N LEU A 17 7.48 20.65 -33.16
CA LEU A 17 6.64 20.78 -31.99
C LEU A 17 7.13 19.74 -30.97
N ALA A 18 7.96 20.14 -30.00
CA ALA A 18 8.34 19.31 -28.88
C ALA A 18 7.12 19.16 -27.97
N LEU A 19 6.46 18.00 -28.02
CA LEU A 19 5.48 17.60 -27.00
C LEU A 19 6.23 17.40 -25.68
N LEU A 20 6.13 18.38 -24.78
CA LEU A 20 6.43 18.17 -23.36
C LEU A 20 5.32 17.28 -22.79
N VAL A 21 5.59 15.98 -22.66
CA VAL A 21 4.81 15.11 -21.81
C VAL A 21 5.16 15.49 -20.37
N ALA A 22 4.36 16.36 -19.77
CA ALA A 22 4.38 16.57 -18.33
C ALA A 22 3.91 15.25 -17.70
N ALA A 23 4.84 14.47 -17.17
CA ALA A 23 4.52 13.41 -16.25
C ALA A 23 3.86 14.09 -15.05
N ALA A 24 2.54 14.01 -14.97
CA ALA A 24 1.82 14.33 -13.75
C ALA A 24 2.36 13.35 -12.70
N ALA A 25 3.23 13.83 -11.82
CA ALA A 25 3.52 13.18 -10.57
C ALA A 25 2.18 13.18 -9.81
N GLY A 26 1.39 12.13 -10.04
CA GLY A 26 0.24 11.86 -9.23
C GLY A 26 0.75 11.78 -7.80
N THR A 27 0.15 12.54 -6.90
CA THR A 27 0.20 12.31 -5.46
C THR A 27 -0.52 10.98 -5.22
N GLY A 28 0.06 9.90 -5.75
CA GLY A 28 -0.46 8.55 -5.61
C GLY A 28 -0.37 8.21 -4.13
N ARG A 29 -1.52 8.02 -3.52
CA ARG A 29 -1.59 7.31 -2.25
C ARG A 29 -0.85 6.00 -2.45
N ALA A 30 0.10 5.71 -1.58
CA ALA A 30 0.73 4.40 -1.59
C ALA A 30 -0.29 3.40 -1.03
N GLU A 31 -0.97 2.70 -1.92
CA GLU A 31 -1.91 1.64 -1.57
C GLU A 31 -1.16 0.30 -1.57
N VAL A 32 -1.40 -0.51 -0.54
CA VAL A 32 -0.82 -1.84 -0.40
C VAL A 32 -1.92 -2.88 -0.61
N ALA A 33 -1.76 -3.71 -1.63
CA ALA A 33 -2.66 -4.82 -1.89
C ALA A 33 -2.22 -6.05 -1.08
N ILE A 34 -3.17 -6.65 -0.35
CA ILE A 34 -2.96 -7.85 0.47
C ILE A 34 -3.85 -8.98 -0.08
N ASP A 35 -3.25 -10.10 -0.45
CA ASP A 35 -3.94 -11.37 -0.65
C ASP A 35 -3.98 -12.10 0.69
N LEU A 36 -5.15 -12.08 1.33
CA LEU A 36 -5.44 -12.85 2.54
C LEU A 36 -5.87 -14.25 2.13
N VAL A 37 -5.17 -15.26 2.64
CA VAL A 37 -5.37 -16.67 2.29
C VAL A 37 -5.49 -17.50 3.55
N PHE A 38 -6.42 -18.46 3.58
CA PHE A 38 -6.64 -19.35 4.73
C PHE A 38 -6.22 -20.77 4.37
N GLU A 39 -5.26 -21.29 5.10
CA GLU A 39 -4.70 -22.64 4.92
C GLU A 39 -5.34 -23.63 5.90
N ASP A 40 -5.17 -24.93 5.62
CA ASP A 40 -5.52 -26.04 6.50
C ASP A 40 -6.95 -26.01 7.07
N GLY A 41 -7.91 -25.54 6.27
CA GLY A 41 -9.31 -25.48 6.66
C GLY A 41 -9.68 -24.37 7.64
N ALA A 42 -8.78 -23.43 7.93
CA ALA A 42 -9.00 -22.33 8.88
C ALA A 42 -10.25 -21.52 8.54
N ALA A 43 -10.47 -21.16 7.27
CA ALA A 43 -11.67 -20.44 6.86
C ALA A 43 -12.97 -21.17 7.21
N SER A 44 -13.02 -22.49 6.97
CA SER A 44 -14.18 -23.33 7.28
C SER A 44 -14.43 -23.41 8.80
N ALA A 45 -13.36 -23.54 9.59
CA ALA A 45 -13.46 -23.62 11.04
C ALA A 45 -13.95 -22.30 11.66
N LEU A 46 -13.43 -21.16 11.22
CA LEU A 46 -13.89 -19.84 11.66
C LEU A 46 -15.34 -19.61 11.27
N LYS A 47 -15.72 -19.91 10.04
CA LYS A 47 -17.10 -19.78 9.56
C LYS A 47 -18.09 -20.62 10.41
N LYS A 48 -17.74 -21.85 10.77
CA LYS A 48 -18.57 -22.72 11.63
C LYS A 48 -18.79 -22.11 13.03
N ARG A 49 -17.82 -21.33 13.51
CA ARG A 49 -17.89 -20.63 14.80
C ARG A 49 -18.57 -19.27 14.72
N GLY A 50 -18.91 -18.78 13.52
CA GLY A 50 -19.38 -17.41 13.31
C GLY A 50 -18.30 -16.36 13.57
N GLU A 51 -17.03 -16.74 13.44
CA GLU A 51 -15.88 -15.88 13.71
C GLU A 51 -15.48 -15.10 12.47
N TRP A 52 -15.17 -13.82 12.66
CA TRP A 52 -14.66 -12.94 11.64
C TRP A 52 -13.16 -12.71 11.82
N VAL A 53 -12.57 -11.94 10.92
CA VAL A 53 -11.14 -11.66 10.90
C VAL A 53 -10.92 -10.16 10.85
N VAL A 54 -9.98 -9.66 11.63
CA VAL A 54 -9.54 -8.27 11.60
C VAL A 54 -8.19 -8.21 10.88
N VAL A 55 -8.10 -7.32 9.90
CA VAL A 55 -6.85 -6.91 9.26
C VAL A 55 -6.53 -5.52 9.76
N SER A 56 -5.43 -5.36 10.47
CA SER A 56 -5.00 -4.11 11.08
C SER A 56 -3.70 -3.65 10.44
N ALA A 57 -3.67 -2.42 9.94
CA ALA A 57 -2.50 -1.80 9.35
C ALA A 57 -2.07 -0.57 10.14
N TRP A 58 -0.77 -0.48 10.43
CA TRP A 58 -0.13 0.66 11.06
C TRP A 58 0.87 1.28 10.11
N TYR A 59 0.86 2.61 10.04
CA TYR A 59 1.76 3.41 9.24
C TYR A 59 2.60 4.29 10.15
N TYR A 60 3.92 4.24 9.99
CA TYR A 60 4.85 4.93 10.86
C TYR A 60 6.18 5.22 10.14
N GLY A 61 7.12 5.83 10.82
CA GLY A 61 8.47 6.01 10.31
C GLY A 61 9.40 6.69 11.31
N GLU A 62 10.69 6.66 11.04
CA GLU A 62 11.67 7.40 11.81
C GLU A 62 11.54 8.91 11.55
N PRO A 63 11.72 9.78 12.57
CA PRO A 63 11.60 11.21 12.39
C PRO A 63 12.69 11.74 11.45
N ALA A 64 12.29 12.54 10.44
CA ALA A 64 13.20 13.13 9.45
C ALA A 64 14.10 14.24 10.04
N LYS A 65 13.74 14.79 11.20
CA LYS A 65 14.48 15.85 11.88
C LYS A 65 14.12 15.92 13.37
N ALA A 66 14.99 16.56 14.13
CA ALA A 66 14.72 16.83 15.54
C ALA A 66 13.47 17.71 15.73
N GLY A 67 12.72 17.45 16.81
CA GLY A 67 11.51 18.21 17.17
C GLY A 67 10.23 17.75 16.47
N VAL A 68 10.26 16.73 15.63
CA VAL A 68 9.06 16.04 15.15
C VAL A 68 8.47 15.24 16.32
N PRO A 69 7.15 15.32 16.58
CA PRO A 69 6.51 14.50 17.61
C PRO A 69 6.64 13.01 17.31
N THR A 70 7.03 12.23 18.32
CA THR A 70 7.17 10.78 18.25
C THR A 70 6.43 10.11 19.41
N ASP A 71 6.14 8.83 19.26
CA ASP A 71 5.65 7.97 20.32
C ASP A 71 6.78 7.56 21.32
N GLU A 72 6.44 6.66 22.26
CA GLU A 72 7.38 6.16 23.27
C GLU A 72 8.55 5.35 22.66
N MET A 73 8.37 4.81 21.46
CA MET A 73 9.40 4.07 20.71
C MET A 73 10.27 4.99 19.85
N GLY A 74 9.98 6.29 19.81
CA GLY A 74 10.69 7.27 19.00
C GLY A 74 10.24 7.31 17.55
N LEU A 75 9.09 6.74 17.23
CA LEU A 75 8.52 6.68 15.89
C LEU A 75 7.45 7.75 15.68
N VAL A 76 7.35 8.25 14.47
CA VAL A 76 6.26 9.13 14.03
C VAL A 76 5.10 8.27 13.56
N PHE A 77 3.94 8.43 14.18
CA PHE A 77 2.70 7.79 13.76
C PHE A 77 2.11 8.52 12.55
N LEU A 78 1.83 7.80 11.47
CA LEU A 78 1.25 8.33 10.23
C LEU A 78 -0.23 7.97 10.05
N GLY A 79 -0.70 6.97 10.78
CA GLY A 79 -2.09 6.52 10.73
C GLY A 79 -2.22 5.03 11.00
N ALA A 80 -3.46 4.60 11.20
CA ALA A 80 -3.83 3.18 11.29
C ALA A 80 -5.20 2.96 10.68
N GLU A 81 -5.44 1.78 10.16
CA GLU A 81 -6.74 1.35 9.69
C GLU A 81 -7.01 -0.10 10.05
N GLU A 82 -8.28 -0.42 10.25
CA GLU A 82 -8.73 -1.78 10.50
C GLU A 82 -9.90 -2.12 9.58
N ALA A 83 -9.88 -3.33 9.05
CA ALA A 83 -10.97 -3.90 8.30
C ALA A 83 -11.41 -5.21 8.93
N THR A 84 -12.69 -5.32 9.30
CA THR A 84 -13.29 -6.58 9.74
C THR A 84 -13.90 -7.27 8.53
N VAL A 85 -13.43 -8.47 8.24
CA VAL A 85 -13.79 -9.22 7.03
C VAL A 85 -14.20 -10.65 7.34
N PHE A 86 -14.88 -11.29 6.42
CA PHE A 86 -15.17 -12.72 6.52
C PHE A 86 -13.91 -13.55 6.35
N ALA A 87 -13.85 -14.71 7.00
CA ALA A 87 -12.80 -15.71 6.84
C ALA A 87 -12.93 -16.42 5.49
N THR A 88 -12.48 -15.77 4.45
CA THR A 88 -12.44 -16.29 3.07
C THR A 88 -11.25 -15.70 2.35
N ASP A 89 -10.68 -16.44 1.41
CA ASP A 89 -9.61 -15.92 0.56
C ASP A 89 -10.10 -14.69 -0.20
N GLN A 90 -9.39 -13.58 -0.05
CA GLN A 90 -9.79 -12.32 -0.65
C GLN A 90 -8.62 -11.36 -0.79
N ARG A 91 -8.77 -10.39 -1.69
CA ARG A 91 -7.85 -9.26 -1.81
C ARG A 91 -8.41 -8.04 -1.10
N LEU A 92 -7.55 -7.38 -0.33
CA LEU A 92 -7.80 -6.10 0.33
C LEU A 92 -6.84 -5.06 -0.19
N VAL A 93 -7.25 -3.80 -0.15
CA VAL A 93 -6.39 -2.65 -0.47
C VAL A 93 -6.37 -1.73 0.75
N LEU A 94 -5.18 -1.49 1.27
CA LEU A 94 -4.91 -0.67 2.45
C LEU A 94 -4.24 0.65 2.03
N GLY A 95 -4.34 1.69 2.85
CA GLY A 95 -3.72 3.00 2.62
C GLY A 95 -4.70 4.16 2.57
N GLY A 96 -6.01 3.88 2.70
CA GLY A 96 -7.06 4.89 2.65
C GLY A 96 -6.96 5.98 3.72
N THR A 97 -6.47 5.64 4.90
CA THR A 97 -6.40 6.52 6.08
C THR A 97 -5.17 7.43 6.11
N MET A 98 -4.19 7.22 5.24
CA MET A 98 -3.00 8.08 5.17
C MET A 98 -3.23 9.42 4.47
N ALA A 99 -4.45 9.72 4.03
CA ALA A 99 -4.78 11.02 3.46
C ALA A 99 -4.58 12.13 4.50
N GLY A 100 -3.63 13.02 4.23
CA GLY A 100 -3.28 14.11 5.15
C GLY A 100 -2.22 13.74 6.19
N ALA A 101 -1.67 12.53 6.18
CA ALA A 101 -0.55 12.15 7.02
C ALA A 101 0.69 13.04 6.76
N PRO A 102 1.46 13.39 7.79
CA PRO A 102 2.62 14.26 7.65
C PRO A 102 3.84 13.50 7.10
N MET A 103 3.74 13.03 5.85
CA MET A 103 4.77 12.22 5.20
C MET A 103 6.17 12.87 5.20
N ALA A 104 6.23 14.21 5.19
CA ALA A 104 7.49 14.96 5.27
C ALA A 104 8.15 14.92 6.67
N TRP A 105 7.49 14.35 7.67
CA TRP A 105 8.04 14.21 9.02
C TRP A 105 8.88 12.94 9.19
N VAL A 106 8.81 12.00 8.25
CA VAL A 106 9.53 10.73 8.31
C VAL A 106 10.58 10.64 7.21
N VAL A 107 11.63 9.89 7.49
CA VAL A 107 12.69 9.59 6.50
C VAL A 107 12.12 8.64 5.44
N GLU A 108 11.51 7.56 5.87
CA GLU A 108 10.94 6.52 5.04
C GLU A 108 9.68 5.97 5.71
N PRO A 109 8.51 6.17 5.10
CA PRO A 109 7.27 5.59 5.61
C PRO A 109 7.31 4.06 5.62
N GLN A 110 6.88 3.46 6.72
CA GLN A 110 6.78 2.03 6.94
C GLN A 110 5.31 1.63 7.09
N ILE A 111 5.01 0.38 6.79
CA ILE A 111 3.74 -0.27 7.09
C ILE A 111 3.99 -1.56 7.88
N ASN A 112 3.12 -1.83 8.85
CA ASN A 112 2.99 -3.13 9.49
C ASN A 112 1.54 -3.58 9.37
N VAL A 113 1.31 -4.77 8.80
CA VAL A 113 -0.02 -5.37 8.67
C VAL A 113 -0.07 -6.65 9.48
N ASN A 114 -1.00 -6.69 10.42
CA ASN A 114 -1.29 -7.83 11.27
C ASN A 114 -2.71 -8.35 11.03
N VAL A 115 -2.91 -9.66 11.17
CA VAL A 115 -4.20 -10.31 10.98
C VAL A 115 -4.50 -11.21 12.17
N TYR A 116 -5.72 -11.11 12.71
CA TYR A 116 -6.15 -11.88 13.86
C TYR A 116 -7.67 -12.14 13.82
N SER A 117 -8.15 -13.10 14.60
CA SER A 117 -9.59 -13.34 14.74
C SER A 117 -10.28 -12.20 15.49
N ALA A 118 -11.50 -11.85 15.10
CA ALA A 118 -12.24 -10.71 15.65
C ALA A 118 -12.74 -10.94 17.09
N ARG A 119 -12.46 -12.10 17.69
CA ARG A 119 -12.83 -12.46 19.05
C ARG A 119 -14.32 -12.45 19.32
N MET A 120 -15.11 -12.83 18.32
CA MET A 120 -16.57 -12.91 18.46
C MET A 120 -17.03 -14.21 19.12
N SER A 121 -16.31 -15.30 18.86
CA SER A 121 -16.65 -16.64 19.36
C SER A 121 -15.68 -17.14 20.45
N ASP A 122 -14.53 -16.51 20.59
CA ASP A 122 -13.49 -16.83 21.57
C ASP A 122 -12.77 -15.54 21.96
N GLU A 123 -12.42 -15.35 23.23
CA GLU A 123 -11.70 -14.18 23.73
C GLU A 123 -10.23 -14.15 23.27
N ASN A 124 -9.69 -15.31 22.90
CA ASN A 124 -8.33 -15.43 22.39
C ASN A 124 -8.30 -15.31 20.88
N ASN A 125 -7.15 -14.90 20.34
CA ASN A 125 -6.90 -15.02 18.93
C ASN A 125 -6.83 -16.49 18.52
N LEU A 126 -7.55 -16.85 17.45
CA LEU A 126 -7.61 -18.23 16.94
C LEU A 126 -6.68 -18.46 15.74
N LEU A 127 -6.02 -17.41 15.24
CA LEU A 127 -5.24 -17.45 14.01
C LEU A 127 -3.75 -17.28 14.26
N ASP A 128 -2.96 -18.04 13.54
CA ASP A 128 -1.54 -17.81 13.29
C ASP A 128 -1.43 -17.34 11.83
N CYS A 129 -1.12 -16.05 11.64
CA CYS A 129 -0.99 -15.43 10.33
C CYS A 129 0.42 -14.89 10.13
N GLY A 130 0.85 -14.81 8.88
CA GLY A 130 2.06 -14.06 8.54
C GLY A 130 1.87 -12.55 8.81
N ILE A 131 2.98 -11.85 8.96
CA ILE A 131 3.03 -10.39 9.09
C ILE A 131 3.62 -9.83 7.80
N VAL A 132 3.04 -8.73 7.30
CA VAL A 132 3.63 -7.90 6.25
C VAL A 132 4.17 -6.64 6.91
N GLU A 133 5.47 -6.43 6.80
CA GLU A 133 6.16 -5.28 7.39
C GLU A 133 7.29 -4.82 6.48
N GLY A 134 7.46 -3.51 6.36
CA GLY A 134 8.56 -2.94 5.60
C GLY A 134 8.26 -1.55 5.03
N PRO A 135 9.21 -1.03 4.21
CA PRO A 135 9.04 0.24 3.53
C PRO A 135 7.75 0.28 2.70
N LEU A 136 6.91 1.28 2.96
CA LEU A 136 5.62 1.42 2.29
C LEU A 136 5.75 1.43 0.76
N ALA A 137 6.79 2.10 0.25
CA ALA A 137 7.06 2.17 -1.18
C ALA A 137 7.37 0.81 -1.80
N GLU A 138 8.03 -0.08 -1.07
CA GLU A 138 8.32 -1.45 -1.52
C GLU A 138 7.08 -2.32 -1.45
N MET A 139 6.34 -2.24 -0.33
CA MET A 139 5.11 -3.02 -0.13
C MET A 139 4.03 -2.67 -1.16
N ALA A 140 4.01 -1.43 -1.63
CA ALA A 140 3.08 -0.94 -2.66
C ALA A 140 3.43 -1.38 -4.11
N GLN A 141 4.62 -1.94 -4.35
CA GLN A 141 5.03 -2.35 -5.71
C GLN A 141 4.41 -3.68 -6.18
N GLY A 142 3.73 -4.39 -5.29
CA GLY A 142 3.16 -5.69 -5.63
C GLY A 142 2.01 -6.06 -4.72
N VAL A 143 1.59 -7.32 -4.83
CA VAL A 143 0.59 -7.89 -3.93
C VAL A 143 1.31 -8.65 -2.83
N GLN A 144 1.07 -8.28 -1.59
CA GLN A 144 1.60 -8.97 -0.42
C GLN A 144 0.68 -10.11 -0.05
N ARG A 145 1.24 -11.27 0.33
CA ARG A 145 0.45 -12.44 0.73
C ARG A 145 0.54 -12.62 2.24
N ILE A 146 -0.63 -12.73 2.89
CA ILE A 146 -0.75 -13.14 4.29
C ILE A 146 -1.51 -14.46 4.32
N ALA A 147 -0.83 -15.52 4.76
CA ALA A 147 -1.43 -16.83 4.96
C ALA A 147 -1.76 -17.02 6.44
N CYS A 148 -2.99 -17.44 6.69
CA CYS A 148 -3.52 -17.68 8.03
C CYS A 148 -3.89 -19.16 8.22
N ARG A 149 -3.52 -19.74 9.35
CA ARG A 149 -3.95 -21.06 9.81
C ARG A 149 -4.49 -20.98 11.24
N LEU A 150 -5.19 -22.02 11.68
CA LEU A 150 -5.62 -22.05 13.07
C LEU A 150 -4.40 -22.26 14.01
N LEU A 151 -4.40 -21.55 15.13
CA LEU A 151 -3.45 -21.81 16.20
C LEU A 151 -3.59 -23.26 16.69
N GLY A 152 -2.46 -23.95 16.83
CA GLY A 152 -2.43 -25.34 17.28
C GLY A 152 -2.77 -26.37 16.21
N SER A 153 -2.92 -25.98 14.94
CA SER A 153 -2.93 -26.92 13.82
C SER A 153 -1.53 -27.50 13.60
N PRO A 154 -1.39 -28.81 13.31
CA PRO A 154 -0.10 -29.46 13.10
C PRO A 154 0.63 -28.94 11.86
#